data_14e31c52fa25548c6191cf3ec13269c5
#
_entry.id   14e31c52fa25548c6191cf3ec13269c5
#
_cell.length_a   1.000
_cell.length_b   1.000
_cell.length_c   1.000
_cell.angle_alpha   90.00
_cell.angle_beta   90.00
_cell.angle_gamma   90.00
#
_symmetry.space_group_name_H-M   'P 1'
#
loop_
_entity.id
_entity.type
_entity.pdbx_description
1 polymer ?
#
loop_
_entity_poly.entity_id
_entity_poly.type
_entity_poly.pdbx_seq_one_letter_code
_entity_poly.pdbx_strand_id
1 'polypeptide(L)'
;MRTKHFIYILVVLCTTFACKTKQQVVTKQKSERKPVELLVEKLKQADPQFSSANVSKMNVNLDLSGRSMSVTASCRLIKDSALHVSIMPALGIELFKVEIDRDSLHVFDKFNRRSYSADYNYLAEKFGIELNYESVEALMTNRFFISGQQNPDFDQMTAASEGAGSVISYVGDVMQQVTNSNELNRITKQNIVAKKSNYVLSALYETFEPAGEIVFPRKINITVSGNRRTFKADFTISRVTFNDNVQLQAIDRSRFVKASIDQLLKK
;
A
#
# COMPACT_ATOMS: atom_id res chain seq x y z
N MET A 1 -81.31 -38.31 23.62
CA MET A 1 -80.93 -37.02 22.90
C MET A 1 -79.75 -36.27 23.47
N ARG A 2 -79.14 -36.70 24.56
CA ARG A 2 -78.03 -35.97 25.23
C ARG A 2 -76.63 -36.30 24.71
N THR A 3 -76.39 -37.41 24.02
CA THR A 3 -75.08 -37.85 23.55
C THR A 3 -74.68 -37.24 22.23
N LYS A 4 -75.64 -36.84 21.38
CA LYS A 4 -75.31 -36.21 20.08
C LYS A 4 -74.77 -34.76 20.20
N HIS A 5 -75.18 -34.03 21.18
CA HIS A 5 -74.76 -32.68 21.46
C HIS A 5 -73.34 -32.61 22.01
N PHE A 6 -72.88 -33.64 22.74
CA PHE A 6 -71.50 -33.73 23.26
C PHE A 6 -70.46 -33.97 22.18
N ILE A 7 -70.83 -34.72 21.12
CA ILE A 7 -69.95 -34.98 19.98
C ILE A 7 -69.79 -33.73 19.14
N TYR A 8 -70.84 -32.89 18.97
CA TYR A 8 -70.74 -31.63 18.25
C TYR A 8 -69.90 -30.60 18.98
N ILE A 9 -69.89 -30.53 20.27
CA ILE A 9 -69.11 -29.64 21.10
C ILE A 9 -67.62 -30.08 21.04
N LEU A 10 -67.32 -31.38 21.03
CA LEU A 10 -65.98 -31.91 20.92
C LEU A 10 -65.32 -31.65 19.52
N VAL A 11 -66.10 -31.70 18.43
CA VAL A 11 -65.63 -31.43 17.07
C VAL A 11 -65.39 -29.94 16.85
N VAL A 12 -66.15 -29.04 17.44
CA VAL A 12 -65.95 -27.58 17.36
C VAL A 12 -64.71 -27.12 18.15
N LEU A 13 -64.33 -27.84 19.24
CA LEU A 13 -63.14 -27.49 20.04
C LEU A 13 -61.85 -27.89 19.40
N CYS A 14 -61.82 -28.84 18.44
CA CYS A 14 -60.64 -29.29 17.74
C CYS A 14 -60.23 -28.42 16.54
N THR A 15 -61.02 -27.46 16.09
CA THR A 15 -60.73 -26.62 14.92
C THR A 15 -60.03 -25.30 15.22
N THR A 16 -59.75 -24.98 16.51
CA THR A 16 -59.17 -23.69 16.88
C THR A 16 -57.64 -23.71 17.14
N PHE A 17 -56.98 -24.89 17.03
CA PHE A 17 -55.50 -24.97 17.11
C PHE A 17 -54.87 -24.98 15.72
N ALA A 18 -55.25 -24.03 14.86
CA ALA A 18 -54.41 -23.67 13.71
C ALA A 18 -53.23 -22.87 14.23
N CYS A 19 -52.16 -23.58 14.61
CA CYS A 19 -50.85 -22.99 14.87
C CYS A 19 -50.42 -22.20 13.62
N LYS A 20 -50.55 -20.88 13.62
CA LYS A 20 -49.85 -20.00 12.71
C LYS A 20 -48.37 -20.14 12.98
N THR A 21 -47.71 -21.05 12.28
CA THR A 21 -46.24 -21.03 12.14
C THR A 21 -45.91 -19.70 11.47
N LYS A 22 -45.50 -18.70 12.25
CA LYS A 22 -44.83 -17.54 11.74
C LYS A 22 -43.56 -18.06 11.04
N GLN A 23 -43.56 -18.19 9.72
CA GLN A 23 -42.34 -18.19 8.97
C GLN A 23 -41.60 -16.90 9.37
N GLN A 24 -40.61 -17.05 10.24
CA GLN A 24 -39.57 -16.02 10.34
C GLN A 24 -38.97 -15.95 8.94
N VAL A 25 -39.40 -14.96 8.19
CA VAL A 25 -38.62 -14.45 7.07
C VAL A 25 -37.30 -14.05 7.72
N VAL A 26 -36.28 -14.89 7.53
CA VAL A 26 -34.91 -14.52 7.80
C VAL A 26 -34.62 -13.41 6.81
N THR A 27 -34.99 -12.20 7.17
CA THR A 27 -34.46 -11.00 6.56
C THR A 27 -32.98 -11.16 6.81
N LYS A 28 -32.20 -11.47 5.74
CA LYS A 28 -30.76 -11.31 5.76
C LYS A 28 -30.56 -9.90 6.28
N GLN A 29 -30.19 -9.78 7.56
CA GLN A 29 -29.70 -8.53 8.12
C GLN A 29 -28.58 -8.11 7.17
N LYS A 30 -28.81 -7.04 6.42
CA LYS A 30 -27.80 -6.36 5.66
C LYS A 30 -26.80 -5.95 6.74
N SER A 31 -25.71 -6.71 6.86
CA SER A 31 -24.64 -6.45 7.83
C SER A 31 -24.29 -4.96 7.65
N GLU A 32 -24.54 -4.16 8.67
CA GLU A 32 -24.13 -2.76 8.64
C GLU A 32 -22.62 -2.76 8.47
N ARG A 33 -22.15 -2.14 7.38
CA ARG A 33 -20.72 -2.07 7.09
C ARG A 33 -20.02 -1.34 8.24
N LYS A 34 -18.87 -1.88 8.67
CA LYS A 34 -18.08 -1.24 9.72
C LYS A 34 -17.61 0.15 9.25
N PRO A 35 -17.50 1.13 10.13
CA PRO A 35 -16.99 2.47 9.78
C PRO A 35 -15.63 2.43 9.10
N VAL A 36 -14.75 1.50 9.50
CA VAL A 36 -13.43 1.31 8.88
C VAL A 36 -13.53 0.80 7.44
N GLU A 37 -14.47 -0.09 7.14
CA GLU A 37 -14.72 -0.60 5.79
C GLU A 37 -15.13 0.52 4.83
N LEU A 38 -16.07 1.39 5.26
CA LEU A 38 -16.49 2.56 4.49
C LEU A 38 -15.34 3.54 4.25
N LEU A 39 -14.47 3.75 5.24
CA LEU A 39 -13.31 4.62 5.10
C LEU A 39 -12.27 4.04 4.12
N VAL A 40 -11.99 2.75 4.20
CA VAL A 40 -11.09 2.06 3.26
C VAL A 40 -11.64 2.09 1.84
N GLU A 41 -12.94 1.84 1.66
CA GLU A 41 -13.59 1.97 0.34
C GLU A 41 -13.44 3.40 -0.21
N LYS A 42 -13.67 4.41 0.60
CA LYS A 42 -13.52 5.83 0.21
C LYS A 42 -12.09 6.14 -0.23
N LEU A 43 -11.07 5.64 0.49
CA LEU A 43 -9.67 5.81 0.11
C LEU A 43 -9.36 5.09 -1.21
N LYS A 44 -9.83 3.85 -1.38
CA LYS A 44 -9.63 3.09 -2.62
C LYS A 44 -10.34 3.74 -3.84
N GLN A 45 -11.51 4.35 -3.64
CA GLN A 45 -12.19 5.10 -4.70
C GLN A 45 -11.44 6.37 -5.10
N ALA A 46 -10.72 6.97 -4.14
CA ALA A 46 -9.88 8.14 -4.38
C ALA A 46 -8.47 7.78 -4.90
N ASP A 47 -8.09 6.51 -4.97
CA ASP A 47 -6.80 6.07 -5.50
C ASP A 47 -6.59 6.59 -6.93
N PRO A 48 -5.36 7.03 -7.26
CA PRO A 48 -5.03 7.47 -8.61
C PRO A 48 -5.32 6.37 -9.64
N GLN A 49 -6.18 6.66 -10.61
CA GLN A 49 -6.48 5.73 -11.72
C GLN A 49 -5.57 6.05 -12.89
N PHE A 50 -4.62 5.16 -13.18
CA PHE A 50 -3.66 5.30 -14.27
C PHE A 50 -3.16 3.93 -14.74
N SER A 51 -2.65 3.87 -15.97
CA SER A 51 -1.96 2.69 -16.52
C SER A 51 -0.44 2.83 -16.44
N SER A 52 0.06 4.07 -16.46
CA SER A 52 1.47 4.38 -16.38
C SER A 52 1.71 5.72 -15.69
N ALA A 53 2.89 5.88 -15.09
CA ALA A 53 3.36 7.15 -14.57
C ALA A 53 4.81 7.42 -15.04
N ASN A 54 5.07 8.65 -15.45
CA ASN A 54 6.39 9.10 -15.88
C ASN A 54 6.80 10.32 -15.06
N VAL A 55 7.65 10.09 -14.06
CA VAL A 55 8.32 11.16 -13.31
C VAL A 55 9.60 11.52 -14.06
N SER A 56 9.52 12.51 -14.93
CA SER A 56 10.66 12.89 -15.79
C SER A 56 11.75 13.66 -15.03
N LYS A 57 11.42 14.26 -13.88
CA LYS A 57 12.39 14.96 -13.02
C LYS A 57 11.96 14.94 -11.57
N MET A 58 12.83 14.44 -10.70
CA MET A 58 12.73 14.55 -9.25
C MET A 58 14.11 14.74 -8.63
N ASN A 59 14.15 15.42 -7.49
CA ASN A 59 15.32 15.44 -6.62
C ASN A 59 15.13 14.41 -5.52
N VAL A 60 16.15 13.66 -5.21
CA VAL A 60 16.14 12.65 -4.14
C VAL A 60 17.27 12.95 -3.18
N ASN A 61 16.92 13.24 -1.92
CA ASN A 61 17.87 13.32 -0.84
C ASN A 61 17.89 11.98 -0.11
N LEU A 62 19.02 11.32 -0.14
CA LEU A 62 19.23 10.04 0.52
C LEU A 62 20.08 10.26 1.77
N ASP A 63 19.66 9.68 2.89
CA ASP A 63 20.48 9.52 4.09
C ASP A 63 20.60 8.02 4.40
N LEU A 64 21.81 7.51 4.28
CA LEU A 64 22.14 6.12 4.53
C LEU A 64 22.93 6.00 5.83
N SER A 65 22.23 6.10 6.97
CA SER A 65 22.82 6.01 8.31
C SER A 65 23.91 7.06 8.56
N GLY A 66 23.61 8.32 8.23
CA GLY A 66 24.50 9.48 8.47
C GLY A 66 25.37 9.87 7.26
N ARG A 67 25.23 9.18 6.14
CA ARG A 67 25.80 9.60 4.86
C ARG A 67 24.73 10.16 3.95
N SER A 68 24.70 11.46 3.82
CA SER A 68 23.71 12.15 3.01
C SER A 68 24.24 12.46 1.61
N MET A 69 23.37 12.27 0.61
CA MET A 69 23.63 12.65 -0.77
C MET A 69 22.36 13.18 -1.42
N SER A 70 22.53 14.14 -2.33
CA SER A 70 21.44 14.66 -3.16
C SER A 70 21.69 14.29 -4.61
N VAL A 71 20.67 13.72 -5.25
CA VAL A 71 20.76 13.26 -6.64
C VAL A 71 19.53 13.69 -7.42
N THR A 72 19.69 13.87 -8.74
CA THR A 72 18.55 13.97 -9.65
C THR A 72 18.17 12.57 -10.11
N ALA A 73 16.89 12.30 -10.23
CA ALA A 73 16.39 11.03 -10.71
C ALA A 73 15.18 11.22 -11.62
N SER A 74 14.87 10.18 -12.39
CA SER A 74 13.61 9.99 -13.09
C SER A 74 13.05 8.62 -12.77
N CYS A 75 11.72 8.49 -12.85
CA CYS A 75 11.05 7.22 -12.60
C CYS A 75 10.01 6.95 -13.69
N ARG A 76 9.99 5.73 -14.19
CA ARG A 76 8.97 5.22 -15.10
C ARG A 76 8.29 4.03 -14.47
N LEU A 77 6.99 4.06 -14.43
CA LEU A 77 6.16 3.01 -13.83
C LEU A 77 5.11 2.57 -14.84
N ILE A 78 4.98 1.26 -15.03
CA ILE A 78 3.83 0.62 -15.65
C ILE A 78 3.06 -0.09 -14.53
N LYS A 79 1.82 0.33 -14.33
CA LYS A 79 0.97 -0.17 -13.23
C LYS A 79 0.89 -1.69 -13.23
N ASP A 80 0.96 -2.26 -12.04
CA ASP A 80 0.88 -3.70 -11.79
C ASP A 80 1.95 -4.53 -12.54
N SER A 81 3.04 -3.90 -13.02
CA SER A 81 4.08 -4.55 -13.81
C SER A 81 5.49 -4.29 -13.29
N ALA A 82 6.00 -3.07 -13.48
CA ALA A 82 7.34 -2.73 -13.05
C ALA A 82 7.56 -1.21 -12.90
N LEU A 83 8.57 -0.87 -12.11
CA LEU A 83 9.01 0.49 -11.84
C LEU A 83 10.53 0.57 -12.08
N HIS A 84 10.96 1.50 -12.92
CA HIS A 84 12.37 1.77 -13.21
C HIS A 84 12.75 3.18 -12.74
N VAL A 85 13.82 3.28 -11.94
CA VAL A 85 14.39 4.56 -11.49
C VAL A 85 15.78 4.73 -12.08
N SER A 86 16.00 5.85 -12.77
CA SER A 86 17.31 6.26 -13.27
C SER A 86 17.85 7.33 -12.34
N ILE A 87 19.04 7.12 -11.78
CA ILE A 87 19.69 8.02 -10.81
C ILE A 87 20.90 8.67 -11.46
N MET A 88 20.91 10.00 -11.46
CA MET A 88 21.88 10.86 -12.13
C MET A 88 22.53 11.82 -11.13
N PRO A 89 23.59 11.41 -10.41
CA PRO A 89 24.22 12.25 -9.37
C PRO A 89 24.84 13.54 -9.88
N ALA A 90 25.36 13.54 -11.12
CA ALA A 90 26.01 14.70 -11.72
C ALA A 90 25.85 14.71 -13.25
N LEU A 91 25.81 15.91 -13.83
CA LEU A 91 25.87 16.16 -15.30
C LEU A 91 24.80 15.40 -16.13
N GLY A 92 23.72 14.93 -15.51
CA GLY A 92 22.67 14.17 -16.19
C GLY A 92 23.09 12.76 -16.65
N ILE A 93 24.23 12.25 -16.18
CA ILE A 93 24.71 10.91 -16.52
C ILE A 93 24.08 9.90 -15.54
N GLU A 94 23.39 8.90 -16.07
CA GLU A 94 22.82 7.80 -15.29
C GLU A 94 23.96 6.91 -14.76
N LEU A 95 24.22 6.98 -13.46
CA LEU A 95 25.21 6.14 -12.77
C LEU A 95 24.60 4.94 -12.08
N PHE A 96 23.34 5.05 -11.65
CA PHE A 96 22.62 3.93 -11.07
C PHE A 96 21.24 3.78 -11.73
N LYS A 97 20.83 2.54 -11.88
CA LYS A 97 19.48 2.18 -12.27
C LYS A 97 18.89 1.22 -11.28
N VAL A 98 17.65 1.46 -10.87
CA VAL A 98 16.88 0.55 -10.03
C VAL A 98 15.72 0.02 -10.86
N GLU A 99 15.57 -1.28 -10.91
CA GLU A 99 14.45 -1.98 -11.52
C GLU A 99 13.72 -2.74 -10.41
N ILE A 100 12.43 -2.53 -10.29
CA ILE A 100 11.55 -3.19 -9.32
C ILE A 100 10.43 -3.81 -10.13
N ASP A 101 10.30 -5.10 -10.05
CA ASP A 101 9.26 -5.89 -10.70
C ASP A 101 8.49 -6.75 -9.68
N ARG A 102 7.64 -7.66 -10.15
CA ARG A 102 6.82 -8.51 -9.27
C ARG A 102 7.63 -9.50 -8.43
N ASP A 103 8.82 -9.84 -8.86
CA ASP A 103 9.64 -10.89 -8.25
C ASP A 103 10.74 -10.31 -7.35
N SER A 104 11.27 -9.14 -7.73
CA SER A 104 12.54 -8.70 -7.17
C SER A 104 12.83 -7.20 -7.37
N LEU A 105 13.81 -6.75 -6.60
CA LEU A 105 14.47 -5.45 -6.74
C LEU A 105 15.88 -5.68 -7.27
N HIS A 106 16.27 -4.94 -8.31
CA HIS A 106 17.61 -4.91 -8.87
C HIS A 106 18.19 -3.51 -8.82
N VAL A 107 19.44 -3.39 -8.39
CA VAL A 107 20.21 -2.14 -8.43
C VAL A 107 21.44 -2.36 -9.31
N PHE A 108 21.60 -1.53 -10.33
CA PHE A 108 22.74 -1.55 -11.25
C PHE A 108 23.60 -0.32 -10.99
N ASP A 109 24.82 -0.56 -10.50
CA ASP A 109 25.89 0.44 -10.40
C ASP A 109 26.68 0.42 -11.71
N LYS A 110 26.38 1.38 -12.59
CA LYS A 110 27.02 1.49 -13.92
C LYS A 110 28.48 1.95 -13.83
N PHE A 111 28.81 2.68 -12.76
CA PHE A 111 30.18 3.17 -12.56
C PHE A 111 31.13 2.03 -12.19
N ASN A 112 30.74 1.19 -11.20
CA ASN A 112 31.54 0.06 -10.76
C ASN A 112 31.22 -1.24 -11.51
N ARG A 113 30.26 -1.23 -12.45
CA ARG A 113 29.75 -2.40 -13.18
C ARG A 113 29.31 -3.53 -12.25
N ARG A 114 28.58 -3.20 -11.20
CA ARG A 114 28.04 -4.15 -10.22
C ARG A 114 26.53 -4.18 -10.26
N SER A 115 25.95 -5.36 -10.08
CA SER A 115 24.53 -5.52 -9.90
C SER A 115 24.24 -6.17 -8.56
N TYR A 116 23.19 -5.68 -7.89
CA TYR A 116 22.68 -6.16 -6.62
C TYR A 116 21.23 -6.55 -6.83
N SER A 117 20.81 -7.64 -6.25
CA SER A 117 19.40 -8.06 -6.31
C SER A 117 18.94 -8.62 -4.98
N ALA A 118 17.67 -8.41 -4.69
CA ALA A 118 16.96 -9.02 -3.57
C ALA A 118 15.54 -9.37 -4.03
N ASP A 119 15.06 -10.54 -3.67
CA ASP A 119 13.65 -10.85 -3.73
C ASP A 119 12.91 -10.31 -2.50
N TYR A 120 11.58 -10.33 -2.54
CA TYR A 120 10.76 -9.81 -1.46
C TYR A 120 10.84 -10.64 -0.19
N ASN A 121 11.09 -11.97 -0.30
CA ASN A 121 11.26 -12.84 0.86
C ASN A 121 12.52 -12.46 1.64
N TYR A 122 13.64 -12.24 0.94
CA TYR A 122 14.86 -11.75 1.57
C TYR A 122 14.65 -10.40 2.30
N LEU A 123 13.90 -9.47 1.67
CA LEU A 123 13.59 -8.19 2.30
C LEU A 123 12.71 -8.35 3.54
N ALA A 124 11.69 -9.23 3.46
CA ALA A 124 10.80 -9.53 4.58
C ALA A 124 11.56 -10.18 5.75
N GLU A 125 12.42 -11.16 5.49
CA GLU A 125 13.28 -11.78 6.52
C GLU A 125 14.20 -10.77 7.18
N LYS A 126 14.80 -9.87 6.38
CA LYS A 126 15.76 -8.90 6.87
C LYS A 126 15.15 -7.77 7.69
N PHE A 127 14.02 -7.25 7.25
CA PHE A 127 13.37 -6.08 7.87
C PHE A 127 12.14 -6.45 8.70
N GLY A 128 11.61 -7.67 8.58
CA GLY A 128 10.40 -8.11 9.27
C GLY A 128 9.13 -7.40 8.79
N ILE A 129 9.18 -6.79 7.61
CA ILE A 129 8.06 -6.10 6.96
C ILE A 129 7.84 -6.77 5.61
N GLU A 130 6.69 -7.39 5.45
CA GLU A 130 6.31 -8.04 4.19
C GLU A 130 5.85 -6.99 3.19
N LEU A 131 6.70 -6.70 2.21
CA LEU A 131 6.37 -5.90 1.04
C LEU A 131 6.44 -6.79 -0.19
N ASN A 132 5.61 -6.48 -1.16
CA ASN A 132 5.64 -7.01 -2.52
C ASN A 132 5.66 -5.84 -3.51
N TYR A 133 5.65 -6.12 -4.81
CA TYR A 133 5.62 -5.06 -5.83
C TYR A 133 4.45 -4.10 -5.62
N GLU A 134 3.26 -4.63 -5.39
CA GLU A 134 2.04 -3.86 -5.21
C GLU A 134 2.14 -2.88 -4.02
N SER A 135 2.79 -3.32 -2.93
CA SER A 135 3.04 -2.47 -1.75
C SER A 135 4.03 -1.34 -2.07
N VAL A 136 5.11 -1.65 -2.80
CA VAL A 136 6.10 -0.64 -3.23
C VAL A 136 5.46 0.35 -4.20
N GLU A 137 4.70 -0.13 -5.18
CA GLU A 137 3.95 0.71 -6.10
C GLU A 137 2.95 1.59 -5.35
N ALA A 138 2.19 1.04 -4.41
CA ALA A 138 1.23 1.77 -3.59
C ALA A 138 1.89 2.87 -2.74
N LEU A 139 3.06 2.59 -2.14
CA LEU A 139 3.86 3.60 -1.43
C LEU A 139 4.26 4.75 -2.36
N MET A 140 4.76 4.44 -3.55
CA MET A 140 5.22 5.45 -4.51
C MET A 140 4.08 6.23 -5.18
N THR A 141 2.88 5.68 -5.19
CA THR A 141 1.70 6.28 -5.87
C THR A 141 0.61 6.75 -4.92
N ASN A 142 0.88 6.75 -3.60
CA ASN A 142 -0.09 7.21 -2.57
C ASN A 142 -1.40 6.40 -2.57
N ARG A 143 -1.31 5.07 -2.67
CA ARG A 143 -2.48 4.16 -2.61
C ARG A 143 -2.53 3.43 -1.28
N PHE A 144 -3.74 3.02 -0.90
CA PHE A 144 -3.96 2.23 0.31
C PHE A 144 -3.52 0.79 0.12
N PHE A 145 -2.77 0.26 1.09
CA PHE A 145 -2.46 -1.17 1.20
C PHE A 145 -2.24 -1.54 2.68
N ILE A 146 -2.30 -2.82 2.97
CA ILE A 146 -1.85 -3.39 4.25
C ILE A 146 -0.69 -4.36 3.94
N SER A 147 0.42 -4.18 4.65
CA SER A 147 1.62 -4.99 4.48
C SER A 147 1.32 -6.49 4.66
N GLY A 148 1.74 -7.31 3.69
CA GLY A 148 1.52 -8.75 3.69
C GLY A 148 0.08 -9.21 3.43
N GLN A 149 -0.86 -8.30 3.13
CA GLN A 149 -2.28 -8.63 2.97
C GLN A 149 -2.82 -8.16 1.61
N GLN A 150 -3.24 -9.09 0.77
CA GLN A 150 -3.97 -8.75 -0.46
C GLN A 150 -5.44 -8.40 -0.17
N ASN A 151 -6.08 -9.17 0.69
CA ASN A 151 -7.45 -8.97 1.14
C ASN A 151 -7.46 -8.84 2.67
N PRO A 152 -7.21 -7.64 3.20
CA PRO A 152 -7.11 -7.44 4.62
C PRO A 152 -8.45 -7.67 5.33
N ASP A 153 -8.40 -8.37 6.46
CA ASP A 153 -9.56 -8.61 7.31
C ASP A 153 -9.92 -7.32 8.09
N PHE A 154 -11.12 -6.81 7.83
CA PHE A 154 -11.63 -5.61 8.52
C PHE A 154 -11.85 -5.82 10.02
N ASP A 155 -11.94 -7.08 10.50
CA ASP A 155 -12.03 -7.38 11.95
C ASP A 155 -10.73 -7.05 12.68
N GLN A 156 -9.61 -6.99 11.96
CA GLN A 156 -8.30 -6.59 12.48
C GLN A 156 -8.03 -5.09 12.34
N MET A 157 -9.03 -4.32 11.89
CA MET A 157 -8.90 -2.89 11.66
C MET A 157 -9.83 -2.07 12.56
N THR A 158 -9.35 -0.89 12.91
CA THR A 158 -10.12 0.16 13.58
C THR A 158 -9.94 1.49 12.84
N ALA A 159 -10.92 2.36 12.94
CA ALA A 159 -10.83 3.73 12.43
C ALA A 159 -11.16 4.72 13.55
N ALA A 160 -10.40 5.80 13.60
CA ALA A 160 -10.60 6.90 14.54
C ALA A 160 -10.46 8.25 13.81
N SER A 161 -11.16 9.27 14.25
CA SER A 161 -10.96 10.64 13.78
C SER A 161 -9.72 11.23 14.41
N GLU A 162 -8.89 11.91 13.64
CA GLU A 162 -7.69 12.60 14.10
C GLU A 162 -7.58 13.98 13.42
N GLY A 163 -7.87 15.05 14.16
CA GLY A 163 -7.87 16.41 13.62
C GLY A 163 -8.80 16.54 12.41
N ALA A 164 -8.26 17.06 11.30
CA ALA A 164 -8.97 17.19 10.01
C ALA A 164 -8.96 15.91 9.17
N GLY A 165 -8.55 14.78 9.73
CA GLY A 165 -8.40 13.50 9.04
C GLY A 165 -8.97 12.33 9.82
N SER A 166 -8.55 11.15 9.41
CA SER A 166 -8.86 9.88 10.07
C SER A 166 -7.64 8.98 10.08
N VAL A 167 -7.56 8.11 11.06
CA VAL A 167 -6.51 7.08 11.17
C VAL A 167 -7.15 5.71 11.10
N ILE A 168 -6.66 4.89 10.17
CA ILE A 168 -6.94 3.46 10.10
C ILE A 168 -5.77 2.75 10.80
N SER A 169 -6.07 1.92 11.78
CA SER A 169 -5.09 1.07 12.45
C SER A 169 -5.38 -0.39 12.16
N TYR A 170 -4.36 -1.12 11.72
CA TYR A 170 -4.36 -2.55 11.50
C TYR A 170 -3.42 -3.23 12.50
N VAL A 171 -3.86 -4.34 13.09
CA VAL A 171 -3.08 -5.14 14.04
C VAL A 171 -3.12 -6.60 13.65
N GLY A 172 -2.20 -7.02 12.81
CA GLY A 172 -1.97 -8.41 12.38
C GLY A 172 -0.52 -8.82 12.61
N ASP A 173 0.16 -9.34 11.59
CA ASP A 173 1.60 -9.68 11.63
C ASP A 173 2.49 -8.45 11.79
N VAL A 174 2.01 -7.31 11.33
CA VAL A 174 2.57 -5.98 11.61
C VAL A 174 1.54 -5.12 12.35
N MET A 175 1.97 -4.01 12.93
CA MET A 175 1.07 -2.90 13.27
C MET A 175 1.21 -1.86 12.17
N GLN A 176 0.11 -1.51 11.51
CA GLN A 176 0.13 -0.49 10.48
C GLN A 176 -0.90 0.60 10.79
N GLN A 177 -0.49 1.85 10.62
CA GLN A 177 -1.36 3.01 10.72
C GLN A 177 -1.32 3.81 9.42
N VAL A 178 -2.49 4.14 8.93
CA VAL A 178 -2.69 4.97 7.73
C VAL A 178 -3.49 6.19 8.14
N THR A 179 -2.87 7.35 8.05
CA THR A 179 -3.53 8.66 8.29
C THR A 179 -3.91 9.27 6.94
N ASN A 180 -5.13 9.75 6.82
CA ASN A 180 -5.61 10.45 5.64
C ASN A 180 -6.15 11.84 5.98
N SER A 181 -6.15 12.74 4.99
CA SER A 181 -6.89 13.99 5.01
C SER A 181 -8.33 13.74 4.56
N ASN A 182 -9.31 14.19 5.33
CA ASN A 182 -10.74 14.09 4.95
C ASN A 182 -11.09 15.03 3.79
N GLU A 183 -10.39 16.17 3.67
CA GLU A 183 -10.59 17.14 2.59
C GLU A 183 -10.13 16.58 1.25
N LEU A 184 -8.91 16.02 1.20
CA LEU A 184 -8.31 15.52 -0.03
C LEU A 184 -8.69 14.08 -0.33
N ASN A 185 -9.17 13.31 0.65
CA ASN A 185 -9.30 11.86 0.62
C ASN A 185 -7.99 11.16 0.20
N ARG A 186 -6.86 11.70 0.65
CA ARG A 186 -5.51 11.22 0.33
C ARG A 186 -4.78 10.80 1.58
N ILE A 187 -3.95 9.80 1.46
CA ILE A 187 -3.09 9.36 2.54
C ILE A 187 -2.02 10.42 2.78
N THR A 188 -1.91 10.90 4.01
CA THR A 188 -0.87 11.85 4.42
C THR A 188 0.29 11.14 5.09
N LYS A 189 0.04 10.00 5.75
CA LYS A 189 1.08 9.23 6.42
C LYS A 189 0.75 7.75 6.46
N GLN A 190 1.79 6.92 6.35
CA GLN A 190 1.72 5.48 6.62
C GLN A 190 2.87 5.08 7.54
N ASN A 191 2.58 4.32 8.59
CA ASN A 191 3.58 3.73 9.48
C ASN A 191 3.34 2.23 9.54
N ILE A 192 4.40 1.45 9.34
CA ILE A 192 4.40 0.00 9.47
C ILE A 192 5.45 -0.38 10.49
N VAL A 193 5.04 -1.03 11.56
CA VAL A 193 5.91 -1.49 12.65
C VAL A 193 5.98 -3.00 12.60
N ALA A 194 7.17 -3.54 12.37
CA ALA A 194 7.41 -4.98 12.37
C ALA A 194 7.33 -5.53 13.80
N LYS A 195 6.48 -6.55 14.04
CA LYS A 195 6.36 -7.16 15.37
C LYS A 195 7.54 -8.07 15.73
N LYS A 196 8.16 -8.69 14.72
CA LYS A 196 9.25 -9.67 14.88
C LYS A 196 10.64 -9.05 14.78
N SER A 197 10.72 -7.76 14.46
CA SER A 197 11.96 -7.02 14.34
C SER A 197 11.77 -5.60 14.89
N ASN A 198 12.88 -4.86 15.07
CA ASN A 198 12.82 -3.48 15.54
C ASN A 198 12.73 -2.48 14.38
N TYR A 199 12.25 -2.92 13.20
CA TYR A 199 12.15 -2.03 12.05
C TYR A 199 10.78 -1.36 11.97
N VAL A 200 10.83 -0.09 11.59
CA VAL A 200 9.67 0.76 11.30
C VAL A 200 9.87 1.36 9.93
N LEU A 201 8.88 1.22 9.05
CA LEU A 201 8.78 1.94 7.80
C LEU A 201 7.76 3.07 7.98
N SER A 202 8.15 4.29 7.66
CA SER A 202 7.28 5.46 7.65
C SER A 202 7.30 6.10 6.28
N ALA A 203 6.13 6.42 5.74
CA ALA A 203 5.97 7.24 4.54
C ALA A 203 5.11 8.46 4.88
N LEU A 204 5.61 9.65 4.51
CA LEU A 204 4.90 10.92 4.66
C LEU A 204 4.70 11.53 3.28
N TYR A 205 3.51 12.04 3.03
CA TYR A 205 3.11 12.64 1.75
C TYR A 205 2.65 14.07 1.95
N GLU A 206 3.23 14.98 1.18
CA GLU A 206 3.00 16.40 1.31
C GLU A 206 2.86 17.08 -0.07
N THR A 207 2.32 18.29 -0.07
CA THR A 207 2.24 19.14 -1.26
C THR A 207 1.47 18.43 -2.39
N PHE A 208 0.19 18.16 -2.15
CA PHE A 208 -0.68 17.55 -3.16
C PHE A 208 -1.06 18.57 -4.23
N GLU A 209 -0.72 18.26 -5.48
CA GLU A 209 -0.98 19.14 -6.64
C GLU A 209 -1.56 18.33 -7.80
N PRO A 210 -2.36 18.96 -8.66
CA PRO A 210 -2.83 18.33 -9.88
C PRO A 210 -1.69 17.95 -10.83
N ALA A 211 -1.80 16.78 -11.43
CA ALA A 211 -1.01 16.30 -12.57
C ALA A 211 -1.99 15.72 -13.61
N GLY A 212 -2.53 16.58 -14.46
CA GLY A 212 -3.73 16.28 -15.24
C GLY A 212 -4.94 16.15 -14.33
N GLU A 213 -5.68 15.06 -14.43
CA GLU A 213 -6.85 14.78 -13.60
C GLU A 213 -6.50 14.12 -12.25
N ILE A 214 -5.23 13.77 -12.05
CA ILE A 214 -4.77 13.06 -10.85
C ILE A 214 -4.16 14.05 -9.87
N VAL A 215 -4.68 14.10 -8.64
CA VAL A 215 -4.02 14.81 -7.52
C VAL A 215 -2.93 13.92 -6.95
N PHE A 216 -1.68 14.39 -6.96
CA PHE A 216 -0.50 13.61 -6.63
C PHE A 216 0.42 14.33 -5.65
N PRO A 217 1.04 13.64 -4.67
CA PRO A 217 1.98 14.26 -3.76
C PRO A 217 3.27 14.66 -4.50
N ARG A 218 3.70 15.90 -4.31
CA ARG A 218 4.99 16.39 -4.85
C ARG A 218 6.15 16.08 -3.93
N LYS A 219 5.88 15.80 -2.66
CA LYS A 219 6.88 15.38 -1.69
C LYS A 219 6.49 14.04 -1.09
N ILE A 220 7.40 13.11 -1.14
CA ILE A 220 7.27 11.78 -0.53
C ILE A 220 8.53 11.56 0.31
N ASN A 221 8.36 11.33 1.61
CA ASN A 221 9.46 11.06 2.53
C ASN A 221 9.32 9.63 3.03
N ILE A 222 10.26 8.76 2.70
CA ILE A 222 10.29 7.37 3.16
C ILE A 222 11.44 7.20 4.14
N THR A 223 11.13 6.69 5.31
CA THR A 223 12.11 6.36 6.34
C THR A 223 11.96 4.91 6.76
N VAL A 224 13.08 4.19 6.77
CA VAL A 224 13.18 2.86 7.38
C VAL A 224 14.18 2.95 8.51
N SER A 225 13.72 2.71 9.74
CA SER A 225 14.57 2.77 10.95
C SER A 225 14.48 1.47 11.72
N GLY A 226 15.62 1.03 12.28
CA GLY A 226 15.72 -0.17 13.11
C GLY A 226 17.16 -0.60 13.31
N ASN A 227 17.42 -1.37 14.37
CA ASN A 227 18.74 -1.91 14.68
C ASN A 227 19.85 -0.82 14.69
N ARG A 228 19.56 0.37 15.24
CA ARG A 228 20.44 1.55 15.29
C ARG A 228 20.82 2.11 13.92
N ARG A 229 20.08 1.79 12.87
CA ARG A 229 20.26 2.33 11.51
C ARG A 229 19.01 3.05 11.09
N THR A 230 19.20 4.10 10.30
CA THR A 230 18.11 4.85 9.67
C THR A 230 18.46 5.11 8.21
N PHE A 231 17.54 4.75 7.34
CA PHE A 231 17.61 5.04 5.91
C PHE A 231 16.48 6.00 5.59
N LYS A 232 16.80 7.12 4.96
CA LYS A 232 15.80 8.10 4.52
C LYS A 232 15.95 8.35 3.03
N ALA A 233 14.81 8.51 2.37
CA ALA A 233 14.74 8.94 0.99
C ALA A 233 13.63 10.01 0.87
N ASP A 234 14.03 11.25 0.59
CA ASP A 234 13.14 12.38 0.43
C ASP A 234 13.04 12.72 -1.04
N PHE A 235 11.88 12.44 -1.63
CA PHE A 235 11.60 12.69 -3.04
C PHE A 235 10.88 14.03 -3.19
N THR A 236 11.43 14.91 -4.03
CA THR A 236 10.76 16.14 -4.48
C THR A 236 10.51 16.05 -5.97
N ILE A 237 9.25 15.85 -6.34
CA ILE A 237 8.81 15.56 -7.71
C ILE A 237 8.45 16.87 -8.41
N SER A 238 9.30 17.26 -9.39
CA SER A 238 9.10 18.49 -10.16
C SER A 238 8.16 18.29 -11.34
N ARG A 239 8.19 17.12 -11.97
CA ARG A 239 7.34 16.83 -13.14
C ARG A 239 6.92 15.38 -13.15
N VAL A 240 5.61 15.16 -13.21
CA VAL A 240 4.98 13.84 -13.38
C VAL A 240 3.87 13.95 -14.40
N THR A 241 3.75 12.93 -15.26
CA THR A 241 2.63 12.72 -16.17
C THR A 241 2.12 11.29 -16.02
N PHE A 242 0.85 11.10 -16.33
CA PHE A 242 0.17 9.82 -16.22
C PHE A 242 -0.43 9.42 -17.57
N ASN A 243 -0.58 8.12 -17.78
CA ASN A 243 -1.18 7.52 -18.98
C ASN A 243 -0.42 7.82 -20.29
N ASP A 244 0.85 8.21 -20.18
CA ASP A 244 1.74 8.32 -21.32
C ASP A 244 2.12 6.91 -21.85
N ASN A 245 2.55 6.83 -23.11
CA ASN A 245 3.16 5.61 -23.65
C ASN A 245 4.57 5.43 -23.05
N VAL A 246 4.62 4.85 -21.85
CA VAL A 246 5.87 4.60 -21.11
C VAL A 246 6.50 3.29 -21.58
N GLN A 247 7.77 3.35 -21.94
CA GLN A 247 8.57 2.17 -22.23
C GLN A 247 9.64 1.97 -21.16
N LEU A 248 9.70 0.77 -20.59
CA LEU A 248 10.73 0.36 -19.65
C LEU A 248 11.90 -0.24 -20.44
N GLN A 249 13.01 0.49 -20.49
CA GLN A 249 14.21 0.01 -21.16
C GLN A 249 14.90 -1.05 -20.31
N ALA A 250 15.05 -2.26 -20.84
CA ALA A 250 15.83 -3.29 -20.20
C ALA A 250 17.31 -2.92 -20.19
N ILE A 251 18.01 -3.29 -19.11
CA ILE A 251 19.47 -3.16 -19.03
C ILE A 251 20.13 -4.48 -19.46
N ASP A 252 21.24 -4.40 -20.18
CA ASP A 252 22.05 -5.55 -20.50
C ASP A 252 22.78 -6.04 -19.24
N ARG A 253 22.20 -7.03 -18.58
CA ARG A 253 22.68 -7.57 -17.29
C ARG A 253 24.03 -8.26 -17.40
N SER A 254 24.45 -8.69 -18.59
CA SER A 254 25.74 -9.37 -18.82
C SER A 254 26.95 -8.46 -18.56
N ARG A 255 26.76 -7.15 -18.58
CA ARG A 255 27.79 -6.14 -18.32
C ARG A 255 28.12 -5.92 -16.84
N PHE A 256 27.40 -6.58 -15.95
CA PHE A 256 27.51 -6.34 -14.51
C PHE A 256 27.94 -7.59 -13.76
N VAL A 257 28.89 -7.43 -12.85
CA VAL A 257 29.28 -8.46 -11.90
C VAL A 257 28.25 -8.50 -10.75
N LYS A 258 27.68 -9.66 -10.51
CA LYS A 258 26.73 -9.86 -9.38
C LYS A 258 27.44 -9.66 -8.04
N ALA A 259 26.84 -8.90 -7.15
CA ALA A 259 27.32 -8.65 -5.80
C ALA A 259 26.17 -8.82 -4.80
N SER A 260 26.51 -9.14 -3.54
CA SER A 260 25.50 -9.26 -2.49
C SER A 260 24.87 -7.90 -2.16
N ILE A 261 23.54 -7.84 -2.07
CA ILE A 261 22.81 -6.64 -1.64
C ILE A 261 23.27 -6.14 -0.26
N ASP A 262 23.76 -7.04 0.60
CA ASP A 262 24.33 -6.68 1.91
C ASP A 262 25.54 -5.76 1.79
N GLN A 263 26.31 -5.85 0.71
CA GLN A 263 27.44 -4.94 0.48
C GLN A 263 26.97 -3.50 0.22
N LEU A 264 25.80 -3.34 -0.41
CA LEU A 264 25.19 -2.03 -0.62
C LEU A 264 24.67 -1.45 0.69
N LEU A 265 24.12 -2.28 1.56
CA LEU A 265 23.50 -1.88 2.83
C LEU A 265 24.52 -1.72 3.99
N LYS A 266 25.73 -2.25 3.84
CA LYS A 266 26.82 -2.15 4.84
C LYS A 266 27.71 -0.92 4.66
N LYS A 267 27.69 -0.31 3.50
CA LYS A 267 28.47 0.89 3.18
C LYS A 267 27.75 2.14 3.67
#